data_742600f591bc65f9496f224d553d3bdd
#
_entry.id   742600f591bc65f9496f224d553d3bdd
#
_cell.length_a   1.000
_cell.length_b   1.000
_cell.length_c   1.000
_cell.angle_alpha   90.00
_cell.angle_beta   90.00
_cell.angle_gamma   90.00
#
_symmetry.space_group_name_H-M   'P 1'
#
loop_
_entity.id
_entity.type
_entity.pdbx_description
1 polymer ?
#
loop_
_entity_poly.entity_id
_entity_poly.type
_entity_poly.pdbx_seq_one_letter_code
_entity_poly.pdbx_strand_id
1 'polypeptide(L)'
;KRIHLTFDHMFSHDNYTVFMITMRIGKQGIPLWFRCFKDKDDSNAFDENLFKEGISYVSSLFDSSYNLIFLADRWFNSTALMQHIDSLGHTYCIRLKRNIKVFIYDKKVNDNVWKSLSKLKNYKYHSKSFNDILLTDNSYKTNIVISKSDGVSEPWIIVTNGSTQRAIKDYGYRFGSIESVFKNQKSNGFYIESVVKADLDYFSSMYTLVCFSTLFLTILGADYSKNSSCYKNVKITTHKCFIENGKRVKKRVLSLFNTGLTLFNLAFNSLKYIRLSFSFTLYDI
;
A
#
# COMPACT_ATOMS: atom_id res chain seq x y z
N LYS A 1 18.71 -1.17 2.55
CA LYS A 1 17.52 -2.03 2.78
C LYS A 1 16.33 -1.55 1.95
N ARG A 2 15.38 -2.45 1.62
CA ARG A 2 14.21 -2.11 0.79
C ARG A 2 12.96 -2.00 1.68
N ILE A 3 12.24 -0.88 1.58
CA ILE A 3 11.00 -0.64 2.29
C ILE A 3 9.89 -0.39 1.26
N HIS A 4 8.77 -1.09 1.38
CA HIS A 4 7.61 -0.91 0.51
C HIS A 4 6.63 0.05 1.18
N LEU A 5 6.37 1.15 0.51
CA LEU A 5 5.42 2.19 0.88
C LEU A 5 4.25 2.14 -0.09
N THR A 6 3.05 2.09 0.43
CA THR A 6 1.85 2.10 -0.41
C THR A 6 1.09 3.37 -0.14
N PHE A 7 0.70 4.08 -1.19
CA PHE A 7 -0.20 5.21 -1.06
C PHE A 7 -1.49 5.00 -1.83
N ASP A 8 -2.57 5.49 -1.26
CA ASP A 8 -3.91 5.39 -1.82
C ASP A 8 -4.82 6.42 -1.16
N HIS A 9 -6.03 6.56 -1.66
CA HIS A 9 -7.04 7.40 -1.06
C HIS A 9 -8.29 6.59 -0.66
N MET A 10 -9.00 7.11 0.31
CA MET A 10 -10.24 6.55 0.83
C MET A 10 -11.29 7.66 0.88
N PHE A 11 -12.48 7.37 0.38
CA PHE A 11 -13.63 8.26 0.50
C PHE A 11 -14.44 7.92 1.75
N SER A 12 -14.95 8.94 2.44
CA SER A 12 -15.94 8.82 3.50
C SER A 12 -17.33 9.27 3.01
N HIS A 13 -18.38 9.00 3.80
CA HIS A 13 -19.76 9.33 3.41
C HIS A 13 -20.05 10.83 3.23
N ASP A 14 -19.31 11.72 3.86
CA ASP A 14 -19.54 13.17 3.85
C ASP A 14 -18.65 13.94 2.88
N ASN A 15 -18.27 13.32 1.77
CA ASN A 15 -17.38 13.92 0.77
C ASN A 15 -15.99 14.28 1.32
N TYR A 16 -15.53 13.60 2.36
CA TYR A 16 -14.15 13.69 2.80
C TYR A 16 -13.33 12.61 2.13
N THR A 17 -12.19 13.02 1.63
CA THR A 17 -11.17 12.12 1.09
C THR A 17 -9.98 12.12 2.03
N VAL A 18 -9.46 10.94 2.28
CA VAL A 18 -8.21 10.75 3.02
C VAL A 18 -7.19 10.18 2.05
N PHE A 19 -6.15 10.94 1.78
CA PHE A 19 -4.94 10.40 1.15
C PHE A 19 -3.99 9.91 2.24
N MET A 20 -3.46 8.71 2.06
CA MET A 20 -2.60 8.07 3.07
C MET A 20 -1.40 7.41 2.43
N ILE A 21 -0.27 7.47 3.13
CA ILE A 21 0.93 6.67 2.85
C ILE A 21 1.15 5.71 3.99
N THR A 22 1.28 4.42 3.67
CA THR A 22 1.51 3.35 4.64
C THR A 22 2.83 2.65 4.39
N MET A 23 3.52 2.24 5.45
CA MET A 23 4.63 1.29 5.37
C MET A 23 4.10 -0.13 5.53
N ARG A 24 4.57 -1.04 4.69
CA ARG A 24 4.21 -2.44 4.79
C ARG A 24 5.03 -3.16 5.87
N ILE A 25 4.33 -3.87 6.75
CA ILE A 25 4.91 -4.80 7.72
C ILE A 25 4.25 -6.17 7.55
N GLY A 26 4.98 -7.14 7.02
CA GLY A 26 4.41 -8.44 6.68
C GLY A 26 3.25 -8.33 5.67
N LYS A 27 2.03 -8.60 6.10
CA LYS A 27 0.80 -8.45 5.30
C LYS A 27 -0.10 -7.30 5.80
N GLN A 28 0.43 -6.39 6.59
CA GLN A 28 -0.29 -5.28 7.20
C GLN A 28 0.36 -3.96 6.80
N GLY A 29 -0.42 -2.90 6.65
CA GLY A 29 0.07 -1.53 6.53
C GLY A 29 0.13 -0.84 7.89
N ILE A 30 1.10 0.06 8.05
CA ILE A 30 1.16 1.02 9.15
C ILE A 30 1.04 2.42 8.56
N PRO A 31 0.09 3.27 9.01
CA PRO A 31 0.01 4.65 8.60
C PRO A 31 1.29 5.41 8.95
N LEU A 32 1.90 6.10 8.00
CA LEU A 32 3.04 6.99 8.21
C LEU A 32 2.68 8.45 8.01
N TRP A 33 1.81 8.73 7.07
CA TRP A 33 1.36 10.08 6.74
C TRP A 33 -0.04 10.02 6.15
N PHE A 34 -0.85 11.02 6.43
CA PHE A 34 -2.15 11.20 5.80
C PHE A 34 -2.54 12.67 5.74
N ARG A 35 -3.46 12.99 4.85
CA ARG A 35 -4.14 14.27 4.78
C ARG A 35 -5.62 14.04 4.49
N CYS A 36 -6.46 14.70 5.29
CA CYS A 36 -7.90 14.76 5.04
C CYS A 36 -8.21 16.04 4.26
N PHE A 37 -9.09 15.94 3.28
CA PHE A 37 -9.59 17.09 2.54
C PHE A 37 -11.03 16.83 2.12
N LYS A 38 -11.76 17.92 1.86
CA LYS A 38 -13.12 17.84 1.35
C LYS A 38 -13.08 17.88 -0.17
N ASP A 39 -13.72 16.92 -0.82
CA ASP A 39 -13.88 16.96 -2.26
C ASP A 39 -14.73 18.16 -2.63
N LYS A 40 -14.11 19.18 -3.19
CA LYS A 40 -14.82 20.26 -3.85
C LYS A 40 -15.07 19.80 -5.28
N ASP A 41 -16.31 19.49 -5.58
CA ASP A 41 -16.81 19.24 -6.93
C ASP A 41 -15.82 18.44 -7.81
N ASP A 42 -16.09 17.21 -8.05
CA ASP A 42 -15.56 16.20 -9.00
C ASP A 42 -14.22 16.46 -9.75
N SER A 43 -13.72 17.70 -9.79
CA SER A 43 -12.55 18.09 -10.59
C SER A 43 -11.22 18.08 -9.85
N ASN A 44 -11.18 18.01 -8.52
CA ASN A 44 -9.96 18.20 -7.72
C ASN A 44 -9.56 17.04 -6.80
N ALA A 45 -10.09 15.85 -7.01
CA ALA A 45 -9.67 14.66 -6.24
C ALA A 45 -8.18 14.30 -6.47
N PHE A 46 -7.54 14.88 -7.49
CA PHE A 46 -6.11 14.67 -7.79
C PHE A 46 -5.31 15.94 -7.53
N ASP A 47 -4.95 16.17 -6.26
CA ASP A 47 -3.98 17.20 -5.92
C ASP A 47 -2.56 16.61 -5.93
N GLU A 48 -1.88 16.78 -7.06
CA GLU A 48 -0.53 16.29 -7.27
C GLU A 48 0.48 16.89 -6.28
N ASN A 49 0.29 18.15 -5.89
CA ASN A 49 1.19 18.81 -4.94
C ASN A 49 1.06 18.21 -3.55
N LEU A 50 -0.16 17.91 -3.13
CA LEU A 50 -0.43 17.20 -1.88
C LEU A 50 0.26 15.83 -1.83
N PHE A 51 0.22 15.08 -2.93
CA PHE A 51 0.86 13.77 -3.00
C PHE A 51 2.39 13.89 -2.96
N LYS A 52 2.96 14.87 -3.66
CA LYS A 52 4.39 15.17 -3.61
C LYS A 52 4.85 15.59 -2.21
N GLU A 53 4.04 16.43 -1.52
CA GLU A 53 4.29 16.80 -0.13
C GLU A 53 4.40 15.56 0.78
N GLY A 54 3.40 14.69 0.73
CA GLY A 54 3.38 13.47 1.54
C GLY A 54 4.55 12.53 1.23
N ILE A 55 4.87 12.33 -0.05
CA ILE A 55 6.00 11.51 -0.49
C ILE A 55 7.32 12.09 0.00
N SER A 56 7.52 13.40 -0.14
CA SER A 56 8.74 14.07 0.35
C SER A 56 8.88 13.96 1.87
N TYR A 57 7.79 14.19 2.60
CA TYR A 57 7.79 14.07 4.06
C TYR A 57 8.14 12.65 4.49
N VAL A 58 7.47 11.64 3.94
CA VAL A 58 7.75 10.24 4.30
C VAL A 58 9.18 9.85 3.91
N SER A 59 9.68 10.33 2.77
CA SER A 59 11.07 10.10 2.36
C SER A 59 12.07 10.64 3.37
N SER A 60 11.81 11.81 3.95
CA SER A 60 12.68 12.43 4.96
C SER A 60 12.73 11.68 6.30
N LEU A 61 11.82 10.76 6.57
CA LEU A 61 11.81 9.92 7.77
C LEU A 61 12.86 8.81 7.73
N PHE A 62 13.45 8.56 6.57
CA PHE A 62 14.38 7.46 6.36
C PHE A 62 15.74 8.00 5.91
N ASP A 63 16.79 7.39 6.41
CA ASP A 63 18.15 7.70 5.94
C ASP A 63 18.45 7.05 4.58
N SER A 64 19.54 7.48 3.95
CA SER A 64 19.93 7.06 2.59
C SER A 64 20.27 5.56 2.47
N SER A 65 20.38 4.82 3.58
CA SER A 65 20.60 3.36 3.55
C SER A 65 19.35 2.58 3.12
N TYR A 66 18.19 3.25 3.11
CA TYR A 66 16.92 2.64 2.72
C TYR A 66 16.55 3.01 1.29
N ASN A 67 16.27 2.01 0.49
CA ASN A 67 15.64 2.17 -0.82
C ASN A 67 14.12 2.07 -0.62
N LEU A 68 13.43 3.19 -0.70
CA LEU A 68 11.97 3.24 -0.61
C LEU A 68 11.35 2.88 -1.96
N ILE A 69 10.32 2.04 -1.91
CA ILE A 69 9.60 1.57 -3.09
C ILE A 69 8.15 1.99 -2.94
N PHE A 70 7.77 3.01 -3.70
CA PHE A 70 6.42 3.55 -3.68
C PHE A 70 5.50 2.76 -4.60
N LEU A 71 4.40 2.28 -4.05
CA LEU A 71 3.41 1.43 -4.72
C LEU A 71 2.06 2.17 -4.79
N ALA A 72 1.49 2.26 -5.98
CA ALA A 72 0.18 2.87 -6.15
C ALA A 72 -0.64 2.21 -7.26
N ASP A 73 -1.93 2.46 -7.23
CA ASP A 73 -2.82 1.97 -8.27
C ASP A 73 -2.84 2.89 -9.52
N ARG A 74 -3.66 2.52 -10.52
CA ARG A 74 -3.79 3.21 -11.80
C ARG A 74 -4.36 4.63 -11.70
N TRP A 75 -4.91 5.00 -10.54
CA TRP A 75 -5.45 6.33 -10.34
C TRP A 75 -4.32 7.37 -10.20
N PHE A 76 -3.20 6.96 -9.61
CA PHE A 76 -1.99 7.79 -9.38
C PHE A 76 -1.02 7.79 -10.57
N ASN A 77 -1.51 7.58 -11.76
CA ASN A 77 -0.72 7.52 -12.98
C ASN A 77 -0.39 8.93 -13.50
N SER A 78 0.51 9.62 -12.84
CA SER A 78 1.06 10.92 -13.23
C SER A 78 2.56 10.80 -13.49
N THR A 79 3.03 11.28 -14.65
CA THR A 79 4.47 11.34 -14.95
C THR A 79 5.20 12.30 -14.03
N ALA A 80 4.57 13.41 -13.62
CA ALA A 80 5.16 14.35 -12.70
C ALA A 80 5.32 13.78 -11.28
N LEU A 81 4.39 12.90 -10.85
CA LEU A 81 4.54 12.15 -9.59
C LEU A 81 5.66 11.13 -9.67
N MET A 82 5.78 10.42 -10.80
CA MET A 82 6.88 9.47 -11.06
C MET A 82 8.24 10.18 -11.06
N GLN A 83 8.34 11.32 -11.75
CA GLN A 83 9.54 12.16 -11.77
C GLN A 83 9.92 12.65 -10.39
N HIS A 84 8.92 13.02 -9.58
CA HIS A 84 9.16 13.48 -8.21
C HIS A 84 9.77 12.35 -7.35
N ILE A 85 9.21 11.14 -7.39
CA ILE A 85 9.76 9.97 -6.66
C ILE A 85 11.18 9.66 -7.14
N ASP A 86 11.41 9.71 -8.45
CA ASP A 86 12.71 9.47 -9.07
C ASP A 86 13.75 10.53 -8.65
N SER A 87 13.37 11.80 -8.61
CA SER A 87 14.24 12.90 -8.15
C SER A 87 14.67 12.79 -6.70
N LEU A 88 13.88 12.10 -5.86
CA LEU A 88 14.23 11.78 -4.48
C LEU A 88 15.16 10.54 -4.36
N GLY A 89 15.55 9.92 -5.49
CA GLY A 89 16.38 8.73 -5.52
C GLY A 89 15.65 7.42 -5.15
N HIS A 90 14.30 7.42 -5.21
CA HIS A 90 13.49 6.28 -4.80
C HIS A 90 12.90 5.52 -5.99
N THR A 91 12.41 4.32 -5.71
CA THR A 91 11.78 3.46 -6.71
C THR A 91 10.26 3.59 -6.65
N TYR A 92 9.61 3.55 -7.79
CA TYR A 92 8.16 3.41 -7.86
C TYR A 92 7.74 2.15 -8.63
N CYS A 93 6.58 1.60 -8.28
CA CYS A 93 5.84 0.60 -9.05
C CYS A 93 4.37 1.00 -9.06
N ILE A 94 3.91 1.59 -10.16
CA ILE A 94 2.57 2.14 -10.30
C ILE A 94 1.84 1.39 -11.42
N ARG A 95 0.56 1.03 -11.19
CA ARG A 95 -0.25 0.42 -12.23
C ARG A 95 -0.69 1.46 -13.25
N LEU A 96 -0.60 1.12 -14.54
CA LEU A 96 -1.05 1.98 -15.61
C LEU A 96 -2.45 1.63 -16.12
N LYS A 97 -3.15 2.63 -16.66
CA LYS A 97 -4.38 2.44 -17.44
C LYS A 97 -4.03 1.90 -18.83
N ARG A 98 -4.91 1.07 -19.41
CA ARG A 98 -4.66 0.41 -20.72
C ARG A 98 -4.67 1.36 -21.90
N ASN A 99 -5.29 2.53 -21.79
CA ASN A 99 -5.39 3.53 -22.85
C ASN A 99 -4.15 4.40 -23.02
N ILE A 100 -3.18 4.30 -22.10
CA ILE A 100 -1.93 5.07 -22.17
C ILE A 100 -1.14 4.65 -23.39
N LYS A 101 -0.57 5.64 -24.08
CA LYS A 101 0.33 5.46 -25.21
C LYS A 101 1.79 5.39 -24.73
N VAL A 102 2.55 4.54 -25.37
CA VAL A 102 3.99 4.36 -25.12
C VAL A 102 4.73 4.33 -26.44
N PHE A 103 5.93 4.89 -26.46
CA PHE A 103 6.81 4.87 -27.60
C PHE A 103 7.73 3.65 -27.49
N ILE A 104 7.55 2.70 -28.37
CA ILE A 104 8.25 1.41 -28.34
C ILE A 104 8.62 0.96 -29.75
N TYR A 105 9.68 0.15 -29.84
CA TYR A 105 10.06 -0.48 -31.09
C TYR A 105 9.02 -1.52 -31.53
N ASP A 106 8.51 -1.36 -32.74
CA ASP A 106 7.57 -2.28 -33.38
C ASP A 106 8.23 -3.07 -34.50
N LYS A 107 8.42 -4.37 -34.29
CA LYS A 107 9.03 -5.27 -35.27
C LYS A 107 8.28 -5.33 -36.63
N LYS A 108 6.98 -5.02 -36.66
CA LYS A 108 6.20 -5.04 -37.91
C LYS A 108 6.48 -3.84 -38.82
N VAL A 109 6.76 -2.71 -38.20
CA VAL A 109 7.07 -1.45 -38.89
C VAL A 109 8.57 -1.26 -39.01
N ASN A 110 9.36 -2.02 -38.24
CA ASN A 110 10.81 -1.93 -38.11
C ASN A 110 11.28 -0.55 -37.62
N ASP A 111 10.46 0.10 -36.78
CA ASP A 111 10.74 1.44 -36.23
C ASP A 111 10.07 1.61 -34.86
N ASN A 112 10.44 2.69 -34.18
CA ASN A 112 9.77 3.12 -32.94
C ASN A 112 8.48 3.85 -33.26
N VAL A 113 7.39 3.41 -32.62
CA VAL A 113 6.05 3.96 -32.85
C VAL A 113 5.29 4.14 -31.55
N TRP A 114 4.39 5.11 -31.54
CA TRP A 114 3.44 5.28 -30.44
C TRP A 114 2.36 4.21 -30.48
N LYS A 115 2.26 3.42 -29.42
CA LYS A 115 1.23 2.39 -29.27
C LYS A 115 0.48 2.53 -27.95
N SER A 116 -0.84 2.36 -27.99
CA SER A 116 -1.62 2.17 -26.76
C SER A 116 -1.24 0.83 -26.11
N LEU A 117 -1.14 0.84 -24.77
CA LEU A 117 -0.88 -0.36 -23.97
C LEU A 117 -1.93 -1.46 -24.22
N SER A 118 -3.17 -1.08 -24.56
CA SER A 118 -4.23 -2.03 -24.93
C SER A 118 -3.92 -2.87 -26.18
N LYS A 119 -3.09 -2.33 -27.08
CA LYS A 119 -2.67 -3.02 -28.32
C LYS A 119 -1.45 -3.91 -28.14
N LEU A 120 -0.79 -3.84 -26.98
CA LEU A 120 0.30 -4.77 -26.67
C LEU A 120 -0.29 -6.14 -26.34
N LYS A 121 0.33 -7.19 -26.90
CA LYS A 121 -0.15 -8.57 -26.66
C LYS A 121 -0.11 -8.90 -25.17
N ASN A 122 -1.25 -9.34 -24.65
CA ASN A 122 -1.34 -9.90 -23.30
C ASN A 122 -0.69 -11.28 -23.28
N TYR A 123 0.38 -11.44 -22.50
CA TYR A 123 1.01 -12.75 -22.33
C TYR A 123 0.29 -13.52 -21.22
N LYS A 124 -0.26 -14.68 -21.57
CA LYS A 124 -0.70 -15.68 -20.60
C LYS A 124 0.58 -16.30 -19.99
N TYR A 125 0.66 -16.42 -18.68
CA TYR A 125 1.70 -17.12 -17.92
C TYR A 125 3.11 -16.47 -17.84
N HIS A 126 3.41 -15.45 -18.66
CA HIS A 126 4.73 -14.82 -18.63
C HIS A 126 4.62 -13.31 -18.51
N SER A 127 5.52 -12.71 -17.74
CA SER A 127 5.69 -11.27 -17.75
C SER A 127 6.54 -10.86 -18.95
N LYS A 128 6.15 -9.78 -19.61
CA LYS A 128 6.94 -9.12 -20.65
C LYS A 128 7.36 -7.74 -20.17
N SER A 129 8.66 -7.49 -20.24
CA SER A 129 9.23 -6.18 -19.92
C SER A 129 9.56 -5.40 -21.18
N PHE A 130 9.45 -4.09 -21.07
CA PHE A 130 9.91 -3.10 -22.04
C PHE A 130 10.72 -2.09 -21.25
N ASN A 131 11.99 -1.97 -21.56
CA ASN A 131 12.90 -1.05 -20.90
C ASN A 131 13.06 0.22 -21.74
N ASP A 132 13.39 1.32 -21.08
CA ASP A 132 13.73 2.60 -21.72
C ASP A 132 12.65 3.10 -22.68
N ILE A 133 11.38 2.89 -22.35
CA ILE A 133 10.26 3.38 -23.14
C ILE A 133 9.92 4.82 -22.77
N LEU A 134 9.32 5.56 -23.71
CA LEU A 134 8.77 6.88 -23.40
C LEU A 134 7.27 6.75 -23.10
N LEU A 135 6.86 7.37 -22.02
CA LEU A 135 5.45 7.46 -21.61
C LEU A 135 4.88 8.78 -22.07
N THR A 136 3.70 8.73 -22.72
CA THR A 136 2.85 9.87 -23.05
C THR A 136 3.58 11.02 -23.76
N ASP A 137 2.89 12.13 -23.95
CA ASP A 137 3.41 13.30 -24.67
C ASP A 137 4.60 13.99 -23.97
N ASN A 138 4.79 13.72 -22.67
CA ASN A 138 5.92 14.27 -21.88
C ASN A 138 7.24 13.54 -22.10
N SER A 139 7.28 12.52 -22.95
CA SER A 139 8.48 11.75 -23.28
C SER A 139 9.29 11.27 -22.06
N TYR A 140 8.59 10.96 -20.96
CA TYR A 140 9.24 10.49 -19.75
C TYR A 140 9.75 9.07 -19.93
N LYS A 141 11.07 8.89 -19.77
CA LYS A 141 11.74 7.62 -19.96
C LYS A 141 11.61 6.74 -18.72
N THR A 142 11.11 5.50 -18.91
CA THR A 142 10.85 4.56 -17.82
C THR A 142 10.76 3.12 -18.32
N ASN A 143 10.47 2.17 -17.44
CA ASN A 143 10.30 0.75 -17.77
C ASN A 143 8.86 0.32 -17.53
N ILE A 144 8.37 -0.63 -18.33
CA ILE A 144 7.04 -1.24 -18.15
C ILE A 144 7.17 -2.77 -18.09
N VAL A 145 6.37 -3.36 -17.19
CA VAL A 145 6.18 -4.82 -17.14
C VAL A 145 4.70 -5.14 -17.28
N ILE A 146 4.38 -6.01 -18.23
CA ILE A 146 3.02 -6.53 -18.43
C ILE A 146 3.00 -7.99 -17.97
N SER A 147 2.11 -8.31 -17.04
CA SER A 147 1.93 -9.68 -16.55
C SER A 147 0.45 -10.01 -16.42
N LYS A 148 0.08 -11.22 -16.81
CA LYS A 148 -1.28 -11.73 -16.64
C LYS A 148 -1.21 -13.10 -15.95
N SER A 149 -1.82 -13.19 -14.79
CA SER A 149 -2.02 -14.45 -14.08
C SER A 149 -3.31 -15.13 -14.53
N ASP A 150 -3.39 -16.45 -14.32
CA ASP A 150 -4.62 -17.22 -14.57
C ASP A 150 -5.79 -16.70 -13.74
N GLY A 151 -6.98 -16.73 -14.34
CA GLY A 151 -8.20 -16.30 -13.68
C GLY A 151 -8.37 -14.78 -13.54
N VAL A 152 -7.36 -13.98 -13.95
CA VAL A 152 -7.43 -12.51 -13.88
C VAL A 152 -7.94 -11.96 -15.22
N SER A 153 -8.99 -11.14 -15.18
CA SER A 153 -9.59 -10.55 -16.38
C SER A 153 -8.65 -9.57 -17.09
N GLU A 154 -7.93 -8.77 -16.34
CA GLU A 154 -7.02 -7.74 -16.86
C GLU A 154 -5.56 -8.02 -16.48
N PRO A 155 -4.61 -7.82 -17.42
CA PRO A 155 -3.19 -7.88 -17.08
C PRO A 155 -2.80 -6.73 -16.15
N TRP A 156 -1.81 -6.98 -15.32
CA TRP A 156 -1.11 -5.91 -14.63
C TRP A 156 -0.13 -5.25 -15.60
N ILE A 157 -0.24 -3.95 -15.73
CA ILE A 157 0.70 -3.13 -16.48
C ILE A 157 1.35 -2.21 -15.46
N ILE A 158 2.57 -2.51 -15.09
CA ILE A 158 3.31 -1.82 -14.02
C ILE A 158 4.42 -1.00 -14.65
N VAL A 159 4.41 0.29 -14.35
CA VAL A 159 5.52 1.20 -14.67
C VAL A 159 6.47 1.29 -13.48
N THR A 160 7.78 1.35 -13.76
CA THR A 160 8.81 1.44 -12.71
C THR A 160 10.12 2.03 -13.26
N ASN A 161 10.81 2.82 -12.44
CA ASN A 161 12.21 3.20 -12.69
C ASN A 161 13.21 2.16 -12.16
N GLY A 162 12.73 1.15 -11.43
CA GLY A 162 13.55 0.07 -10.89
C GLY A 162 13.66 -1.17 -11.79
N SER A 163 14.09 -2.29 -11.20
CA SER A 163 14.26 -3.56 -11.90
C SER A 163 12.91 -4.15 -12.37
N THR A 164 12.79 -4.36 -13.68
CA THR A 164 11.61 -4.97 -14.31
C THR A 164 11.36 -6.41 -13.83
N GLN A 165 12.41 -7.16 -13.49
CA GLN A 165 12.31 -8.54 -12.97
C GLN A 165 11.61 -8.58 -11.62
N ARG A 166 11.69 -7.52 -10.83
CA ARG A 166 11.09 -7.44 -9.49
C ARG A 166 9.76 -6.69 -9.45
N ALA A 167 9.46 -5.89 -10.47
CA ALA A 167 8.33 -4.96 -10.49
C ALA A 167 6.98 -5.63 -10.15
N ILE A 168 6.70 -6.82 -10.69
CA ILE A 168 5.45 -7.54 -10.42
C ILE A 168 5.38 -8.00 -8.96
N LYS A 169 6.49 -8.52 -8.41
CA LYS A 169 6.56 -8.94 -7.01
C LYS A 169 6.43 -7.73 -6.08
N ASP A 170 7.17 -6.66 -6.36
CA ASP A 170 7.12 -5.43 -5.57
C ASP A 170 5.71 -4.81 -5.59
N TYR A 171 5.09 -4.71 -6.78
CA TYR A 171 3.70 -4.25 -6.88
C TYR A 171 2.71 -5.14 -6.12
N GLY A 172 2.93 -6.45 -6.13
CA GLY A 172 2.13 -7.41 -5.37
C GLY A 172 2.11 -7.15 -3.86
N TYR A 173 3.12 -6.47 -3.33
CA TYR A 173 3.15 -6.04 -1.92
C TYR A 173 2.17 -4.91 -1.58
N ARG A 174 1.58 -4.25 -2.59
CA ARG A 174 0.49 -3.30 -2.36
C ARG A 174 -0.72 -3.98 -1.72
N PHE A 175 -1.04 -5.20 -2.17
CA PHE A 175 -2.19 -5.95 -1.66
C PHE A 175 -1.97 -6.39 -0.21
N GLY A 176 -2.99 -6.14 0.61
CA GLY A 176 -2.95 -6.42 2.04
C GLY A 176 -2.17 -5.38 2.87
N SER A 177 -1.56 -4.36 2.26
CA SER A 177 -0.95 -3.25 2.97
C SER A 177 -2.02 -2.18 3.30
N ILE A 178 -2.15 -1.15 2.46
CA ILE A 178 -3.07 -0.03 2.71
C ILE A 178 -4.54 -0.47 2.75
N GLU A 179 -4.92 -1.45 1.93
CA GLU A 179 -6.28 -2.01 1.93
C GLU A 179 -6.67 -2.61 3.29
N SER A 180 -5.71 -3.24 3.99
CA SER A 180 -5.95 -3.75 5.33
C SER A 180 -6.16 -2.65 6.36
N VAL A 181 -5.45 -1.53 6.22
CA VAL A 181 -5.63 -0.35 7.08
C VAL A 181 -7.02 0.23 6.87
N PHE A 182 -7.38 0.54 5.63
CA PHE A 182 -8.71 1.10 5.33
C PHE A 182 -9.85 0.17 5.76
N LYS A 183 -9.70 -1.15 5.55
CA LYS A 183 -10.68 -2.11 6.03
C LYS A 183 -10.85 -2.08 7.55
N ASN A 184 -9.76 -1.99 8.30
CA ASN A 184 -9.80 -1.91 9.77
C ASN A 184 -10.45 -0.60 10.21
N GLN A 185 -10.18 0.50 9.53
CA GLN A 185 -10.74 1.80 9.83
C GLN A 185 -12.24 1.90 9.49
N LYS A 186 -12.65 1.30 8.36
CA LYS A 186 -14.06 1.34 7.90
C LYS A 186 -14.97 0.37 8.64
N SER A 187 -14.59 -0.91 8.73
CA SER A 187 -15.54 -1.96 9.13
C SER A 187 -15.07 -2.90 10.23
N ASN A 188 -13.77 -2.99 10.52
CA ASN A 188 -13.25 -4.00 11.46
C ASN A 188 -12.77 -3.42 12.79
N GLY A 189 -13.19 -2.22 13.18
CA GLY A 189 -12.78 -1.66 14.47
C GLY A 189 -13.29 -0.26 14.74
N PHE A 190 -13.09 0.68 13.81
CA PHE A 190 -13.36 2.08 14.10
C PHE A 190 -14.64 2.64 13.47
N TYR A 191 -15.19 1.98 12.45
CA TYR A 191 -16.43 2.38 11.76
C TYR A 191 -16.46 3.85 11.35
N ILE A 192 -15.34 4.34 10.81
CA ILE A 192 -15.14 5.76 10.52
C ILE A 192 -16.19 6.33 9.55
N GLU A 193 -16.80 5.48 8.72
CA GLU A 193 -17.89 5.84 7.82
C GLU A 193 -19.21 6.19 8.55
N SER A 194 -19.34 5.86 9.82
CA SER A 194 -20.52 6.21 10.64
C SER A 194 -20.46 7.63 11.20
N VAL A 195 -19.32 8.32 11.04
CA VAL A 195 -19.17 9.72 11.48
C VAL A 195 -19.92 10.63 10.52
N VAL A 196 -20.95 11.27 11.01
CA VAL A 196 -21.85 12.13 10.24
C VAL A 196 -21.75 13.57 10.74
N LYS A 197 -21.81 14.54 9.81
CA LYS A 197 -21.88 15.99 10.11
C LYS A 197 -20.67 16.58 10.86
N ALA A 198 -19.48 16.03 10.68
CA ALA A 198 -18.26 16.63 11.16
C ALA A 198 -17.77 17.73 10.21
N ASP A 199 -17.16 18.78 10.73
CA ASP A 199 -16.32 19.65 9.90
C ASP A 199 -14.98 18.98 9.59
N LEU A 200 -14.19 19.53 8.69
CA LEU A 200 -12.92 18.94 8.24
C LEU A 200 -11.90 18.85 9.38
N ASP A 201 -11.85 19.85 10.27
CA ASP A 201 -10.87 19.88 11.36
C ASP A 201 -11.20 18.82 12.42
N TYR A 202 -12.48 18.69 12.77
CA TYR A 202 -12.93 17.61 13.64
C TYR A 202 -12.66 16.23 13.02
N PHE A 203 -13.02 16.04 11.74
CA PHE A 203 -12.77 14.78 11.03
C PHE A 203 -11.27 14.45 11.01
N SER A 204 -10.41 15.42 10.72
CA SER A 204 -8.95 15.24 10.67
C SER A 204 -8.38 14.89 12.05
N SER A 205 -8.87 15.53 13.10
CA SER A 205 -8.47 15.26 14.48
C SER A 205 -8.86 13.84 14.90
N MET A 206 -10.11 13.46 14.64
CA MET A 206 -10.61 12.11 14.90
C MET A 206 -9.82 11.07 14.08
N TYR A 207 -9.55 11.35 12.81
CA TYR A 207 -8.79 10.44 11.95
C TYR A 207 -7.35 10.26 12.43
N THR A 208 -6.77 11.29 13.04
CA THR A 208 -5.45 11.21 13.70
C THR A 208 -5.49 10.17 14.84
N LEU A 209 -6.52 10.20 15.68
CA LEU A 209 -6.68 9.21 16.75
C LEU A 209 -6.88 7.80 16.19
N VAL A 210 -7.63 7.65 15.11
CA VAL A 210 -7.84 6.36 14.44
C VAL A 210 -6.52 5.82 13.87
N CYS A 211 -5.70 6.66 13.24
CA CYS A 211 -4.37 6.26 12.73
C CYS A 211 -3.44 5.85 13.87
N PHE A 212 -3.39 6.64 14.95
CA PHE A 212 -2.59 6.32 16.13
C PHE A 212 -3.05 5.00 16.77
N SER A 213 -4.35 4.80 16.93
CA SER A 213 -4.91 3.55 17.46
C SER A 213 -4.62 2.36 16.56
N THR A 214 -4.69 2.55 15.23
CA THR A 214 -4.32 1.50 14.25
C THR A 214 -2.87 1.09 14.40
N LEU A 215 -1.96 2.06 14.53
CA LEU A 215 -0.54 1.84 14.78
C LEU A 215 -0.34 1.07 16.09
N PHE A 216 -0.89 1.59 17.19
CA PHE A 216 -0.77 1.00 18.52
C PHE A 216 -1.24 -0.46 18.56
N LEU A 217 -2.44 -0.75 18.05
CA LEU A 217 -2.98 -2.10 18.02
C LEU A 217 -2.16 -3.05 17.12
N THR A 218 -1.63 -2.53 16.01
CA THR A 218 -0.76 -3.33 15.12
C THR A 218 0.56 -3.69 15.82
N ILE A 219 1.17 -2.75 16.53
CA ILE A 219 2.38 -2.97 17.32
C ILE A 219 2.12 -3.98 18.45
N LEU A 220 1.03 -3.78 19.19
CA LEU A 220 0.63 -4.69 20.27
C LEU A 220 0.45 -6.13 19.78
N GLY A 221 -0.18 -6.31 18.61
CA GLY A 221 -0.34 -7.63 18.00
C GLY A 221 0.97 -8.22 17.44
N ALA A 222 1.90 -7.38 17.02
CA ALA A 222 3.23 -7.81 16.61
C ALA A 222 4.05 -8.28 17.82
N ASP A 223 4.02 -7.52 18.91
CA ASP A 223 4.69 -7.89 20.15
C ASP A 223 4.16 -9.21 20.72
N TYR A 224 2.83 -9.36 20.81
CA TYR A 224 2.24 -10.66 21.21
C TYR A 224 2.70 -11.81 20.33
N SER A 225 2.85 -11.58 19.02
CA SER A 225 3.24 -12.62 18.07
C SER A 225 4.69 -13.08 18.25
N LYS A 226 5.57 -12.18 18.70
CA LYS A 226 6.99 -12.45 18.97
C LYS A 226 7.21 -12.96 20.41
N ASN A 227 6.55 -12.36 21.36
CA ASN A 227 6.80 -12.52 22.81
C ASN A 227 5.61 -13.16 23.53
N SER A 228 4.93 -14.14 22.89
CA SER A 228 3.71 -14.75 23.47
C SER A 228 3.92 -15.38 24.84
N SER A 229 5.14 -15.81 25.17
CA SER A 229 5.52 -16.31 26.50
C SER A 229 5.41 -15.26 27.61
N CYS A 230 5.55 -13.98 27.28
CA CYS A 230 5.39 -12.87 28.23
C CYS A 230 3.91 -12.65 28.64
N TYR A 231 2.99 -13.14 27.82
CA TYR A 231 1.54 -13.01 28.02
C TYR A 231 0.93 -14.28 28.64
N LYS A 232 1.53 -14.74 29.76
CA LYS A 232 1.28 -16.07 30.39
C LYS A 232 -0.18 -16.45 30.58
N ASN A 233 -1.08 -15.48 30.76
CA ASN A 233 -2.48 -15.71 31.06
C ASN A 233 -3.43 -15.40 29.88
N VAL A 234 -2.88 -15.12 28.69
CA VAL A 234 -3.65 -14.75 27.51
C VAL A 234 -3.33 -15.68 26.36
N LYS A 235 -4.31 -16.48 25.91
CA LYS A 235 -4.16 -17.35 24.76
C LYS A 235 -5.04 -16.87 23.61
N ILE A 236 -4.43 -16.32 22.56
CA ILE A 236 -5.11 -15.93 21.33
C ILE A 236 -4.72 -16.89 20.22
N THR A 237 -5.71 -17.50 19.57
CA THR A 237 -5.47 -18.38 18.43
C THR A 237 -5.17 -17.56 17.18
N THR A 238 -3.89 -17.26 16.96
CA THR A 238 -3.44 -16.48 15.79
C THR A 238 -3.26 -17.32 14.51
N HIS A 239 -3.12 -18.63 14.64
CA HIS A 239 -2.90 -19.55 13.54
C HIS A 239 -3.82 -20.76 13.65
N LYS A 240 -4.26 -21.29 12.49
CA LYS A 240 -4.97 -22.56 12.38
C LYS A 240 -4.25 -23.48 11.39
N CYS A 241 -4.38 -24.78 11.59
CA CYS A 241 -3.88 -25.79 10.65
C CYS A 241 -4.96 -26.11 9.62
N PHE A 242 -4.59 -26.10 8.36
CA PHE A 242 -5.43 -26.47 7.22
C PHE A 242 -4.77 -27.67 6.50
N ILE A 243 -5.58 -28.47 5.80
CA ILE A 243 -5.08 -29.51 4.92
C ILE A 243 -5.13 -28.98 3.48
N GLU A 244 -3.97 -28.85 2.85
CA GLU A 244 -3.84 -28.40 1.46
C GLU A 244 -3.00 -29.45 0.70
N ASN A 245 -3.57 -29.97 -0.37
CA ASN A 245 -2.93 -31.04 -1.17
C ASN A 245 -2.39 -32.21 -0.30
N GLY A 246 -3.17 -32.63 0.72
CA GLY A 246 -2.79 -33.69 1.63
C GLY A 246 -1.76 -33.34 2.70
N LYS A 247 -1.26 -32.10 2.73
CA LYS A 247 -0.26 -31.64 3.71
C LYS A 247 -0.88 -30.68 4.73
N ARG A 248 -0.48 -30.82 6.00
CA ARG A 248 -0.86 -29.85 7.05
C ARG A 248 -0.09 -28.55 6.86
N VAL A 249 -0.81 -27.44 6.60
CA VAL A 249 -0.25 -26.09 6.45
C VAL A 249 -0.78 -25.22 7.58
N LYS A 250 0.13 -24.65 8.36
CA LYS A 250 -0.21 -23.69 9.43
C LYS A 250 -0.36 -22.30 8.81
N LYS A 251 -1.56 -21.74 8.84
CA LYS A 251 -1.84 -20.39 8.32
C LYS A 251 -2.26 -19.46 9.43
N ARG A 252 -1.81 -18.21 9.33
CA ARG A 252 -2.26 -17.13 10.21
C ARG A 252 -3.71 -16.77 9.87
N VAL A 253 -4.59 -16.74 10.88
CA VAL A 253 -6.03 -16.43 10.74
C VAL A 253 -6.39 -15.05 11.29
N LEU A 254 -5.60 -14.49 12.20
CA LEU A 254 -5.78 -13.13 12.70
C LEU A 254 -4.65 -12.22 12.19
N SER A 255 -5.01 -11.03 11.71
CA SER A 255 -4.03 -9.99 11.38
C SER A 255 -3.32 -9.50 12.65
N LEU A 256 -2.21 -8.76 12.50
CA LEU A 256 -1.55 -8.13 13.65
C LEU A 256 -2.49 -7.18 14.36
N PHE A 257 -3.21 -6.34 13.61
CA PHE A 257 -4.22 -5.44 14.15
C PHE A 257 -5.28 -6.16 14.98
N ASN A 258 -5.92 -7.21 14.43
CA ASN A 258 -6.96 -7.96 15.13
C ASN A 258 -6.42 -8.71 16.35
N THR A 259 -5.17 -9.17 16.30
CA THR A 259 -4.50 -9.75 17.46
C THR A 259 -4.36 -8.72 18.58
N GLY A 260 -3.89 -7.51 18.25
CA GLY A 260 -3.75 -6.41 19.20
C GLY A 260 -5.09 -5.94 19.74
N LEU A 261 -6.09 -5.80 18.90
CA LEU A 261 -7.44 -5.43 19.31
C LEU A 261 -8.06 -6.46 20.29
N THR A 262 -7.87 -7.74 20.01
CA THR A 262 -8.31 -8.81 20.93
C THR A 262 -7.58 -8.72 22.27
N LEU A 263 -6.28 -8.51 22.26
CA LEU A 263 -5.47 -8.31 23.47
C LEU A 263 -5.94 -7.10 24.27
N PHE A 264 -6.10 -5.97 23.60
CA PHE A 264 -6.56 -4.73 24.23
C PHE A 264 -7.93 -4.94 24.90
N ASN A 265 -8.89 -5.53 24.20
CA ASN A 265 -10.22 -5.80 24.74
C ASN A 265 -10.18 -6.79 25.94
N LEU A 266 -9.34 -7.81 25.88
CA LEU A 266 -9.19 -8.74 27.00
C LEU A 266 -8.59 -8.04 28.22
N ALA A 267 -7.61 -7.17 28.04
CA ALA A 267 -7.02 -6.39 29.13
C ALA A 267 -8.03 -5.41 29.72
N PHE A 268 -8.70 -4.65 28.85
CA PHE A 268 -9.69 -3.66 29.26
C PHE A 268 -10.84 -4.30 30.04
N ASN A 269 -11.41 -5.40 29.53
CA ASN A 269 -12.51 -6.10 30.17
C ASN A 269 -12.12 -6.81 31.47
N SER A 270 -10.86 -7.19 31.63
CA SER A 270 -10.39 -7.87 32.83
C SER A 270 -9.81 -6.94 33.89
N LEU A 271 -9.76 -5.62 33.61
CA LEU A 271 -9.10 -4.60 34.44
C LEU A 271 -7.65 -4.96 34.82
N LYS A 272 -7.00 -5.78 33.98
CA LYS A 272 -5.61 -6.21 34.19
C LYS A 272 -4.66 -5.27 33.49
N TYR A 273 -3.61 -4.88 34.17
CA TYR A 273 -2.50 -4.15 33.56
C TYR A 273 -1.78 -5.03 32.55
N ILE A 274 -1.70 -4.57 31.28
CA ILE A 274 -0.76 -5.13 30.30
C ILE A 274 0.50 -4.27 30.40
N ARG A 275 1.60 -4.87 30.85
CA ARG A 275 2.91 -4.23 30.77
C ARG A 275 3.36 -4.32 29.32
N LEU A 276 3.31 -3.20 28.61
CA LEU A 276 3.77 -3.10 27.23
C LEU A 276 5.27 -2.75 27.29
N SER A 277 6.11 -3.65 26.83
CA SER A 277 7.50 -3.34 26.55
C SER A 277 7.69 -3.22 25.05
N PHE A 278 7.71 -2.00 24.54
CA PHE A 278 7.98 -1.76 23.13
C PHE A 278 9.48 -1.73 22.89
N SER A 279 10.02 -2.79 22.30
CA SER A 279 11.32 -2.74 21.64
C SER A 279 11.11 -2.95 20.15
N PHE A 280 11.08 -1.87 19.39
CA PHE A 280 10.96 -1.91 17.95
C PHE A 280 12.35 -1.77 17.34
N THR A 281 12.87 -2.83 16.77
CA THR A 281 13.97 -2.76 15.83
C THR A 281 13.42 -3.06 14.44
N LEU A 282 13.54 -2.11 13.52
CA LEU A 282 13.22 -2.28 12.09
C LEU A 282 13.95 -3.47 11.44
N TYR A 283 14.85 -4.12 12.18
CA TYR A 283 15.67 -5.24 11.73
C TYR A 283 14.92 -6.58 11.67
N ASP A 284 13.78 -6.69 12.33
CA ASP A 284 13.02 -7.94 12.51
C ASP A 284 11.73 -8.01 11.68
N ILE A 285 11.57 -7.11 10.71
CA ILE A 285 10.36 -6.99 9.88
C ILE A 285 10.62 -7.43 8.44
#